data_6a8d4491dc21447e187dde31fc44dbd7
#
_entry.id   6a8d4491dc21447e187dde31fc44dbd7
#
_cell.length_a   1.000
_cell.length_b   1.000
_cell.length_c   1.000
_cell.angle_alpha   90.00
_cell.angle_beta   90.00
_cell.angle_gamma   90.00
#
_symmetry.space_group_name_H-M   'P 1'
#
loop_
_entity.id
_entity.type
_entity.pdbx_description
1 polymer ?
#
loop_
_entity_poly.entity_id
_entity_poly.type
_entity_poly.pdbx_seq_one_letter_code
_entity_poly.pdbx_strand_id
1 'polypeptide(L)'
;MLFHVTWDFVDTSEEAVRRNLAFFSQWKPPDGFEFKGFWGFADGSGVVAIVETDSAATIAKATAPFTPWLRFSTTPILPIEEASAIAGEAAAARASFGG
;
A
#
# COMPACT_ATOMS: atom_id res chain seq x y z
N MET A 1 10.72 5.82 -2.98
CA MET A 1 10.44 4.75 -2.01
C MET A 1 9.17 4.04 -2.41
N LEU A 2 9.19 2.71 -2.39
CA LEU A 2 8.04 1.90 -2.80
C LEU A 2 7.23 1.43 -1.60
N PHE A 3 5.92 1.42 -1.77
CA PHE A 3 4.96 0.93 -0.77
C PHE A 3 4.03 -0.08 -1.40
N HIS A 4 3.75 -1.14 -0.66
CA HIS A 4 2.71 -2.11 -0.96
C HIS A 4 1.47 -1.67 -0.18
N VAL A 5 0.41 -1.36 -0.91
CA VAL A 5 -0.84 -0.84 -0.32
C VAL A 5 -1.97 -1.79 -0.69
N THR A 6 -2.68 -2.27 0.31
CA THR A 6 -3.90 -3.05 0.09
C THR A 6 -5.07 -2.34 0.73
N TRP A 7 -6.26 -2.56 0.18
CA TRP A 7 -7.48 -2.08 0.82
C TRP A 7 -8.67 -2.99 0.53
N ASP A 8 -9.60 -3.00 1.48
CA ASP A 8 -10.86 -3.70 1.38
C ASP A 8 -12.00 -2.81 1.88
N PHE A 9 -13.23 -3.18 1.55
CA PHE A 9 -14.39 -2.40 1.99
C PHE A 9 -14.67 -2.64 3.47
N VAL A 10 -14.89 -1.55 4.22
CA VAL A 10 -15.38 -1.58 5.59
C VAL A 10 -16.89 -1.87 5.59
N ASP A 11 -17.59 -1.35 4.59
CA ASP A 11 -19.02 -1.52 4.38
C ASP A 11 -19.24 -1.99 2.95
N THR A 12 -19.82 -3.19 2.80
CA THR A 12 -20.06 -3.81 1.50
C THR A 12 -21.46 -3.55 0.96
N SER A 13 -22.23 -2.66 1.59
CA SER A 13 -23.55 -2.26 1.07
C SER A 13 -23.42 -1.62 -0.31
N GLU A 14 -24.42 -1.77 -1.14
CA GLU A 14 -24.43 -1.17 -2.48
C GLU A 14 -24.26 0.34 -2.43
N GLU A 15 -24.84 0.99 -1.42
CA GLU A 15 -24.72 2.42 -1.25
C GLU A 15 -23.29 2.84 -0.95
N ALA A 16 -22.62 2.16 -0.03
CA ALA A 16 -21.23 2.46 0.31
C ALA A 16 -20.30 2.24 -0.88
N VAL A 17 -20.46 1.13 -1.60
CA VAL A 17 -19.68 0.82 -2.79
C VAL A 17 -19.89 1.89 -3.86
N ARG A 18 -21.14 2.28 -4.08
CA ARG A 18 -21.46 3.31 -5.07
C ARG A 18 -20.83 4.66 -4.73
N ARG A 19 -20.87 5.07 -3.46
CA ARG A 19 -20.27 6.33 -3.00
C ARG A 19 -18.76 6.30 -3.16
N ASN A 20 -18.13 5.19 -2.83
CA ASN A 20 -16.70 5.02 -3.01
C ASN A 20 -16.30 5.14 -4.48
N LEU A 21 -17.02 4.45 -5.38
CA LEU A 21 -16.74 4.51 -6.80
C LEU A 21 -16.96 5.92 -7.37
N ALA A 22 -18.01 6.60 -6.94
CA ALA A 22 -18.29 7.98 -7.37
C ALA A 22 -17.18 8.93 -6.93
N PHE A 23 -16.68 8.79 -5.71
CA PHE A 23 -15.56 9.59 -5.22
C PHE A 23 -14.29 9.27 -6.00
N PHE A 24 -13.99 7.98 -6.17
CA PHE A 24 -12.80 7.55 -6.89
C PHE A 24 -12.75 8.09 -8.31
N SER A 25 -13.90 8.17 -8.99
CA SER A 25 -13.98 8.67 -10.36
C SER A 25 -13.55 10.15 -10.49
N GLN A 26 -13.62 10.90 -9.40
CA GLN A 26 -13.23 12.32 -9.35
C GLN A 26 -11.89 12.54 -8.67
N TRP A 27 -11.37 11.52 -8.02
CA TRP A 27 -10.14 11.62 -7.24
C TRP A 27 -8.93 11.69 -8.16
N LYS A 28 -7.99 12.55 -7.76
CA LYS A 28 -6.67 12.62 -8.41
C LYS A 28 -5.61 12.34 -7.38
N PRO A 29 -4.57 11.55 -7.73
CA PRO A 29 -3.45 11.34 -6.83
C PRO A 29 -2.81 12.66 -6.41
N PRO A 30 -2.37 12.79 -5.14
CA PRO A 30 -1.57 13.95 -4.74
C PRO A 30 -0.26 14.00 -5.54
N ASP A 31 0.33 15.18 -5.60
CA ASP A 31 1.66 15.34 -6.20
C ASP A 31 2.65 14.44 -5.49
N GLY A 32 3.52 13.80 -6.25
CA GLY A 32 4.52 12.88 -5.71
C GLY A 32 4.02 11.48 -5.39
N PHE A 33 2.78 11.15 -5.78
CA PHE A 33 2.18 9.83 -5.62
C PHE A 33 2.01 9.21 -6.99
N GLU A 34 2.67 8.07 -7.25
CA GLU A 34 2.63 7.41 -8.54
C GLU A 34 2.32 5.93 -8.40
N PHE A 35 1.31 5.46 -9.11
CA PHE A 35 1.01 4.03 -9.18
C PHE A 35 2.03 3.34 -10.10
N LYS A 36 2.75 2.36 -9.56
CA LYS A 36 3.61 1.44 -10.32
C LYS A 36 2.89 0.16 -10.69
N GLY A 37 1.83 -0.18 -9.99
CA GLY A 37 0.98 -1.30 -10.26
C GLY A 37 -0.34 -1.15 -9.52
N PHE A 38 -1.40 -1.73 -10.07
CA PHE A 38 -2.74 -1.58 -9.52
C PHE A 38 -3.58 -2.76 -9.97
N TRP A 39 -4.02 -3.60 -9.03
CA TRP A 39 -4.77 -4.82 -9.34
C TRP A 39 -5.91 -5.03 -8.36
N GLY A 40 -7.07 -5.49 -8.85
CA GLY A 40 -8.13 -5.99 -7.99
C GLY A 40 -7.90 -7.47 -7.67
N PHE A 41 -8.26 -7.89 -6.47
CA PHE A 41 -8.25 -9.31 -6.14
C PHE A 41 -9.36 -10.01 -6.93
N ALA A 42 -9.04 -11.19 -7.46
CA ALA A 42 -9.96 -11.92 -8.35
C ALA A 42 -11.28 -12.31 -7.66
N ASP A 43 -11.25 -12.47 -6.34
CA ASP A 43 -12.45 -12.79 -5.56
C ASP A 43 -13.28 -11.57 -5.16
N GLY A 44 -12.86 -10.37 -5.58
CA GLY A 44 -13.57 -9.13 -5.26
C GLY A 44 -13.38 -8.62 -3.83
N SER A 45 -12.48 -9.22 -3.05
CA SER A 45 -12.31 -8.87 -1.64
C SER A 45 -11.58 -7.54 -1.41
N GLY A 46 -10.84 -7.06 -2.40
CA GLY A 46 -10.07 -5.83 -2.26
C GLY A 46 -9.16 -5.57 -3.43
N VAL A 47 -8.18 -4.72 -3.18
CA VAL A 47 -7.26 -4.21 -4.19
C VAL A 47 -5.85 -4.18 -3.63
N VAL A 48 -4.87 -4.35 -4.49
CA VAL A 48 -3.46 -4.13 -4.18
C VAL A 48 -2.86 -3.12 -5.15
N ALA A 49 -2.04 -2.22 -4.63
CA ALA A 49 -1.29 -1.28 -5.44
C ALA A 49 0.16 -1.24 -4.98
N ILE A 50 1.06 -1.03 -5.93
CA ILE A 50 2.44 -0.66 -5.66
C ILE A 50 2.56 0.82 -5.98
N VAL A 51 3.03 1.60 -5.01
CA VAL A 51 3.05 3.06 -5.08
C VAL A 51 4.46 3.57 -4.85
N GLU A 52 4.87 4.50 -5.68
CA GLU A 52 6.12 5.25 -5.51
C GLU A 52 5.80 6.61 -4.90
N THR A 53 6.44 6.92 -3.78
CA THR A 53 6.37 8.24 -3.17
C THR A 53 7.53 8.42 -2.18
N ASP A 54 7.92 9.66 -1.93
CA ASP A 54 9.00 9.99 -1.00
C ASP A 54 8.52 10.23 0.44
N SER A 55 7.21 10.27 0.64
CA SER A 55 6.64 10.73 1.91
C SER A 55 5.47 9.88 2.36
N ALA A 56 5.53 9.42 3.61
CA ALA A 56 4.39 8.78 4.25
C ALA A 56 3.18 9.73 4.36
N ALA A 57 3.43 11.02 4.49
CA ALA A 57 2.37 12.03 4.51
C ALA A 57 1.58 12.05 3.19
N THR A 58 2.26 11.81 2.07
CA THR A 58 1.60 11.72 0.76
C THR A 58 0.67 10.50 0.70
N ILE A 59 1.08 9.37 1.26
CA ILE A 59 0.21 8.19 1.39
C ILE A 59 -1.03 8.54 2.21
N ALA A 60 -0.85 9.20 3.35
CA ALA A 60 -1.97 9.61 4.20
C ALA A 60 -2.93 10.54 3.46
N LYS A 61 -2.42 11.49 2.72
CA LYS A 61 -3.25 12.41 1.91
C LYS A 61 -4.04 11.67 0.83
N ALA A 62 -3.44 10.66 0.23
CA ALA A 62 -4.08 9.86 -0.81
C ALA A 62 -5.21 8.99 -0.25
N THR A 63 -5.02 8.41 0.92
CA THR A 63 -5.94 7.40 1.49
C THR A 63 -7.00 7.99 2.41
N ALA A 64 -6.70 9.07 3.11
CA ALA A 64 -7.61 9.65 4.11
C ALA A 64 -9.03 9.92 3.59
N PRO A 65 -9.23 10.44 2.36
CA PRO A 65 -10.58 10.69 1.87
C PRO A 65 -11.44 9.43 1.74
N PHE A 66 -10.82 8.25 1.62
CA PHE A 66 -11.52 6.98 1.40
C PHE A 66 -11.78 6.20 2.69
N THR A 67 -11.27 6.64 3.83
CA THR A 67 -11.34 5.88 5.08
C THR A 67 -12.77 5.61 5.58
N PRO A 68 -13.80 6.41 5.25
CA PRO A 68 -15.17 6.03 5.58
C PRO A 68 -15.62 4.71 4.95
N TRP A 69 -15.04 4.34 3.81
CA TRP A 69 -15.47 3.19 3.01
C TRP A 69 -14.44 2.07 2.94
N LEU A 70 -13.16 2.41 3.09
CA LEU A 70 -12.05 1.49 2.85
C LEU A 70 -11.14 1.41 4.06
N ARG A 71 -10.62 0.21 4.29
CA ARG A 71 -9.55 -0.03 5.25
C ARG A 71 -8.27 -0.31 4.49
N PHE A 72 -7.21 0.42 4.83
CA PHE A 72 -5.92 0.36 4.15
C PHE A 72 -4.88 -0.34 5.01
N SER A 73 -3.98 -1.05 4.34
CA SER A 73 -2.75 -1.56 4.93
C SER A 73 -1.60 -1.15 4.03
N THR A 74 -0.61 -0.47 4.59
CA THR A 74 0.51 0.11 3.84
C THR A 74 1.81 -0.41 4.42
N THR A 75 2.65 -0.99 3.55
CA THR A 75 3.93 -1.57 3.96
C THR A 75 5.03 -1.05 3.03
N PRO A 76 6.09 -0.42 3.58
CA PRO A 76 7.26 -0.11 2.78
C PRO A 76 7.89 -1.40 2.26
N ILE A 77 8.33 -1.38 1.02
CA ILE A 77 8.97 -2.54 0.40
C ILE A 77 10.32 -2.17 -0.17
N LEU A 78 11.20 -3.16 -0.26
CA LEU A 78 12.53 -3.03 -0.81
C LEU A 78 12.69 -4.00 -1.98
N PRO A 79 13.53 -3.68 -2.97
CA PRO A 79 13.95 -4.68 -3.95
C PRO A 79 14.52 -5.90 -3.25
N ILE A 80 14.28 -7.08 -3.79
CA ILE A 80 14.69 -8.32 -3.14
C ILE A 80 16.21 -8.41 -2.92
N GLU A 81 16.99 -7.83 -3.81
CA GLU A 81 18.45 -7.79 -3.69
C GLU A 81 18.88 -7.02 -2.46
N GLU A 82 18.25 -5.88 -2.20
CA GLU A 82 18.53 -5.06 -1.02
C GLU A 82 18.08 -5.77 0.26
N ALA A 83 16.87 -6.31 0.27
CA ALA A 83 16.35 -7.05 1.41
C ALA A 83 17.21 -8.27 1.73
N SER A 84 17.69 -8.99 0.71
CA SER A 84 18.56 -10.15 0.87
C SER A 84 19.93 -9.77 1.42
N ALA A 85 20.49 -8.63 1.00
CA ALA A 85 21.76 -8.13 1.51
C ALA A 85 21.65 -7.80 3.01
N ILE A 86 20.56 -7.15 3.41
CA ILE A 86 20.29 -6.82 4.82
C ILE A 86 20.13 -8.11 5.63
N ALA A 87 19.43 -9.10 5.12
CA ALA A 87 19.26 -10.38 5.77
C ALA A 87 20.61 -11.10 5.95
N GLY A 88 21.49 -11.02 4.96
CA GLY A 88 22.85 -11.59 5.03
C GLY A 88 23.70 -10.90 6.10
N GLU A 89 23.65 -9.59 6.19
CA GLU A 89 24.33 -8.82 7.24
C GLU A 89 23.81 -9.22 8.63
N ALA A 90 22.50 -9.37 8.78
CA ALA A 90 21.88 -9.79 10.04
C ALA A 90 22.32 -11.20 10.43
N ALA A 91 22.41 -12.11 9.46
CA ALA A 91 22.88 -13.48 9.70
C ALA A 91 24.34 -13.49 10.17
N ALA A 92 25.19 -12.67 9.55
CA ALA A 92 26.59 -12.53 9.96
C ALA A 92 26.72 -11.96 11.38
N ALA A 93 25.91 -10.95 11.71
CA ALA A 93 25.88 -10.37 13.05
C ALA A 93 25.46 -11.40 14.10
N ARG A 94 24.41 -12.18 13.82
CA ARG A 94 23.97 -13.26 14.74
C ARG A 94 25.04 -14.31 14.93
N ALA A 95 25.74 -14.71 13.88
CA ALA A 95 26.82 -15.71 13.96
C ALA A 95 27.96 -15.20 14.86
N SER A 96 28.30 -13.89 14.81
CA SER A 96 29.36 -13.35 15.66
C SER A 96 28.94 -13.27 17.14
N PHE A 97 27.66 -13.18 17.44
CA PHE A 97 27.13 -13.22 18.81
C PHE A 97 26.94 -14.64 19.33
N GLY A 98 26.59 -15.57 18.45
CA GLY A 98 26.27 -16.94 18.83
C GLY A 98 27.49 -17.83 19.05
N GLY A 99 28.67 -17.32 18.82
CA GLY A 99 29.91 -18.02 19.05
C GLY A 99 30.25 -19.00 17.96
#